data_2c5759f5808dd325ab13f64b361a5255
#
_entry.id   2c5759f5808dd325ab13f64b361a5255
#
_cell.length_a   1.000
_cell.length_b   1.000
_cell.length_c   1.000
_cell.angle_alpha   90.00
_cell.angle_beta   90.00
_cell.angle_gamma   90.00
#
_symmetry.space_group_name_H-M   'P 1'
#
loop_
_entity.id
_entity.type
_entity.pdbx_description
1 polymer ?
#
loop_
_entity_poly.entity_id
_entity_poly.type
_entity_poly.pdbx_seq_one_letter_code
_entity_poly.pdbx_strand_id
1 'polypeptide(L)'
;MEYTAVIRTLGKAGEKYQTLLNSLVSQTIPPKEIIGYIAEGYPIPTETVGRERYVYVKKGMVAQRALRYDEVDTEYMLFLDDDLYLPTDFVQTIYDDLRDNGGDVISPDIYPNHERGLLQEVFML
;
A
#
# COMPACT_ATOMS: atom_id res chain seq x y z
N MET A 1 -2.98 -16.26 1.54
CA MET A 1 -2.09 -15.19 1.06
C MET A 1 -2.30 -13.95 1.91
N GLU A 2 -1.23 -13.42 2.47
CA GLU A 2 -1.29 -12.22 3.30
C GLU A 2 -0.64 -11.05 2.58
N TYR A 3 -1.17 -9.86 2.81
CA TYR A 3 -0.63 -8.65 2.19
C TYR A 3 -0.64 -7.47 3.16
N THR A 4 0.25 -6.52 2.90
CA THR A 4 0.31 -5.24 3.57
C THR A 4 -0.14 -4.17 2.60
N ALA A 5 -1.07 -3.32 3.02
CA ALA A 5 -1.42 -2.12 2.27
C ALA A 5 -0.35 -1.07 2.53
N VAL A 6 0.32 -0.63 1.47
CA VAL A 6 1.41 0.36 1.54
C VAL A 6 0.89 1.65 0.93
N ILE A 7 0.72 2.67 1.76
CA ILE A 7 0.15 3.96 1.33
C ILE A 7 1.24 5.02 1.39
N ARG A 8 1.40 5.75 0.29
CA ARG A 8 2.28 6.92 0.27
C ARG A 8 1.42 8.16 0.46
N THR A 9 1.74 8.96 1.47
CA THR A 9 0.91 10.11 1.82
C THR A 9 1.75 11.30 2.29
N LEU A 10 1.22 12.49 2.08
CA LEU A 10 1.73 13.73 2.68
C LEU A 10 0.78 14.24 3.77
N GLY A 11 -0.21 13.43 4.16
CA GLY A 11 -1.13 13.78 5.24
C GLY A 11 -2.16 14.83 4.89
N LYS A 12 -2.43 15.06 3.60
CA LYS A 12 -3.29 16.15 3.13
C LYS A 12 -4.54 15.72 2.38
N ALA A 13 -4.80 14.42 2.27
CA ALA A 13 -5.92 13.94 1.48
C ALA A 13 -7.29 14.08 2.17
N GLY A 14 -7.32 14.24 3.50
CA GLY A 14 -8.54 14.50 4.26
C GLY A 14 -9.54 13.35 4.16
N GLU A 15 -10.79 13.68 3.82
CA GLU A 15 -11.87 12.68 3.73
C GLU A 15 -11.57 11.57 2.73
N LYS A 16 -10.82 11.84 1.68
CA LYS A 16 -10.43 10.81 0.70
C LYS A 16 -9.56 9.75 1.34
N TYR A 17 -8.70 10.14 2.26
CA TYR A 17 -7.88 9.20 3.01
C TYR A 17 -8.73 8.32 3.92
N GLN A 18 -9.71 8.92 4.63
CA GLN A 18 -10.64 8.15 5.45
C GLN A 18 -11.41 7.15 4.60
N THR A 19 -11.86 7.56 3.42
CA THR A 19 -12.56 6.68 2.48
C THR A 19 -11.67 5.50 2.06
N LEU A 20 -10.39 5.76 1.77
CA LEU A 20 -9.44 4.70 1.45
C LEU A 20 -9.28 3.72 2.62
N LEU A 21 -9.04 4.23 3.82
CA LEU A 21 -8.85 3.39 5.00
C LEU A 21 -10.09 2.52 5.27
N ASN A 22 -11.27 3.12 5.19
CA ASN A 22 -12.53 2.38 5.37
C ASN A 22 -12.69 1.29 4.30
N SER A 23 -12.34 1.59 3.06
CA SER A 23 -12.43 0.62 1.97
C SER A 23 -11.45 -0.54 2.14
N LEU A 24 -10.29 -0.30 2.75
CA LEU A 24 -9.30 -1.35 3.03
C LEU A 24 -9.81 -2.33 4.08
N VAL A 25 -10.33 -1.82 5.20
CA VAL A 25 -10.81 -2.72 6.28
C VAL A 25 -12.11 -3.42 5.91
N SER A 26 -12.82 -2.93 4.90
CA SER A 26 -14.08 -3.51 4.42
C SER A 26 -13.88 -4.49 3.26
N GLN A 27 -12.65 -4.72 2.83
CA GLN A 27 -12.38 -5.71 1.77
C GLN A 27 -12.80 -7.10 2.21
N THR A 28 -13.24 -7.93 1.26
CA THR A 28 -13.50 -9.36 1.54
C THR A 28 -12.24 -10.06 2.01
N ILE A 29 -11.07 -9.58 1.57
CA ILE A 29 -9.77 -10.00 2.09
C ILE A 29 -9.07 -8.74 2.60
N PRO A 30 -9.23 -8.39 3.89
CA PRO A 30 -8.59 -7.19 4.42
C PRO A 30 -7.07 -7.38 4.57
N PRO A 31 -6.30 -6.28 4.60
CA PRO A 31 -4.86 -6.39 4.78
C PRO A 31 -4.50 -6.87 6.18
N LYS A 32 -3.38 -7.59 6.28
CA LYS A 32 -2.81 -7.94 7.57
C LYS A 32 -2.31 -6.70 8.30
N GLU A 33 -1.73 -5.77 7.55
CA GLU A 33 -1.17 -4.53 8.07
C GLU A 33 -1.43 -3.38 7.10
N ILE A 34 -1.52 -2.17 7.64
CA ILE A 34 -1.57 -0.94 6.85
C ILE A 34 -0.39 -0.07 7.28
N ILE A 35 0.50 0.25 6.34
CA ILE A 35 1.66 1.09 6.61
C ILE A 35 1.58 2.34 5.73
N GLY A 36 1.59 3.51 6.36
CA GLY A 36 1.68 4.78 5.67
C GLY A 36 3.13 5.27 5.66
N TYR A 37 3.67 5.54 4.48
CA TYR A 37 4.98 6.15 4.33
C TYR A 37 4.79 7.63 4.11
N ILE A 38 5.34 8.43 5.04
CA ILE A 38 5.13 9.87 5.07
C ILE A 38 6.48 10.59 5.12
N ALA A 39 6.60 11.68 4.37
CA ALA A 39 7.83 12.47 4.37
C ALA A 39 8.02 13.20 5.69
N GLU A 40 9.26 13.29 6.14
CA GLU A 40 9.62 14.07 7.32
C GLU A 40 9.15 15.52 7.16
N GLY A 41 8.63 16.09 8.24
CA GLY A 41 8.08 17.44 8.24
C GLY A 41 6.59 17.54 7.95
N TYR A 42 5.95 16.44 7.55
CA TYR A 42 4.50 16.42 7.33
C TYR A 42 3.80 15.76 8.52
N PRO A 43 2.59 16.23 8.87
CA PRO A 43 1.87 15.64 10.00
C PRO A 43 1.24 14.30 9.61
N ILE A 44 1.15 13.40 10.58
CA ILE A 44 0.38 12.16 10.42
C ILE A 44 -1.10 12.54 10.25
N PRO A 45 -1.80 11.92 9.28
CA PRO A 45 -3.22 12.20 9.10
C PRO A 45 -4.03 11.92 10.36
N THR A 46 -5.06 12.74 10.60
CA THR A 46 -5.98 12.54 11.73
C THR A 46 -7.02 11.48 11.42
N GLU A 47 -7.28 11.22 10.15
CA GLU A 47 -8.15 10.14 9.70
C GLU A 47 -7.56 8.80 10.09
N THR A 48 -8.39 7.88 10.60
CA THR A 48 -7.88 6.62 11.11
C THR A 48 -8.95 5.53 11.15
N VAL A 49 -8.51 4.28 11.07
CA VAL A 49 -9.30 3.09 11.40
C VAL A 49 -8.67 2.33 12.58
N GLY A 50 -7.63 2.88 13.20
CA GLY A 50 -6.99 2.32 14.39
C GLY A 50 -6.05 1.15 14.13
N ARG A 51 -5.74 0.84 12.88
CA ARG A 51 -4.89 -0.30 12.50
C ARG A 51 -3.65 0.10 11.72
N GLU A 52 -3.58 1.32 11.22
CA GLU A 52 -2.47 1.82 10.43
C GLU A 52 -1.30 2.24 11.33
N ARG A 53 -0.08 2.03 10.83
CA ARG A 53 1.12 2.62 11.41
C ARG A 53 1.86 3.41 10.35
N TYR A 54 2.74 4.32 10.79
CA TYR A 54 3.43 5.22 9.88
C TYR A 54 4.94 5.10 10.00
N VAL A 55 5.61 5.22 8.86
CA VAL A 55 7.06 5.25 8.78
C VAL A 55 7.46 6.58 8.16
N TYR A 56 8.27 7.37 8.86
CA TYR A 56 8.80 8.62 8.34
C TYR A 56 10.00 8.34 7.45
N VAL A 57 10.02 9.00 6.29
CA VAL A 57 11.10 8.87 5.32
C VAL A 57 11.61 10.26 4.95
N LYS A 58 12.80 10.33 4.37
CA LYS A 58 13.39 11.60 3.97
C LYS A 58 12.50 12.30 2.95
N LYS A 59 12.43 13.63 3.08
CA LYS A 59 11.66 14.45 2.16
C LYS A 59 12.12 14.19 0.72
N GLY A 60 11.17 13.97 -0.16
CA GLY A 60 11.44 13.65 -1.57
C GLY A 60 11.43 12.16 -1.89
N MET A 61 11.71 11.27 -0.93
CA MET A 61 11.73 9.83 -1.19
C MET A 61 10.36 9.27 -1.53
N VAL A 62 9.30 9.80 -0.90
CA VAL A 62 7.92 9.39 -1.20
C VAL A 62 7.58 9.71 -2.66
N ALA A 63 7.89 10.94 -3.09
CA ALA A 63 7.62 11.38 -4.45
C ALA A 63 8.50 10.67 -5.48
N GLN A 64 9.74 10.33 -5.10
CA GLN A 64 10.69 9.67 -5.98
C GLN A 64 10.55 8.16 -6.01
N ARG A 65 9.70 7.60 -5.15
CA ARG A 65 9.47 6.16 -5.04
C ARG A 65 10.75 5.37 -4.73
N ALA A 66 11.66 5.98 -3.97
CA ALA A 66 12.95 5.38 -3.62
C ALA A 66 12.89 4.61 -2.29
N LEU A 67 11.72 4.14 -1.90
CA LEU A 67 11.50 3.43 -0.64
C LEU A 67 11.90 1.97 -0.75
N ARG A 68 12.49 1.43 0.33
CA ARG A 68 12.92 0.03 0.38
C ARG A 68 11.86 -0.91 0.94
N TYR A 69 10.84 -0.35 1.64
CA TYR A 69 9.73 -1.13 2.23
C TYR A 69 10.21 -2.22 3.20
N ASP A 70 11.29 -1.95 3.93
CA ASP A 70 11.90 -2.92 4.85
C ASP A 70 10.95 -3.30 6.01
N GLU A 71 9.95 -2.46 6.29
CA GLU A 71 8.96 -2.68 7.34
C GLU A 71 7.87 -3.69 6.94
N VAL A 72 7.78 -4.04 5.67
CA VAL A 72 6.78 -4.99 5.18
C VAL A 72 7.29 -6.40 5.33
N ASP A 73 6.55 -7.24 6.04
CA ASP A 73 6.94 -8.64 6.27
C ASP A 73 5.92 -9.66 5.76
N THR A 74 4.87 -9.19 5.07
CA THR A 74 3.87 -10.08 4.48
C THR A 74 4.33 -10.58 3.11
N GLU A 75 3.63 -11.60 2.59
CA GLU A 75 3.94 -12.23 1.29
C GLU A 75 3.76 -11.25 0.13
N TYR A 76 2.76 -10.36 0.21
CA TYR A 76 2.45 -9.40 -0.84
C TYR A 76 2.39 -7.98 -0.31
N MET A 77 2.65 -7.02 -1.21
CA MET A 77 2.49 -5.60 -0.94
C MET A 77 1.49 -5.02 -1.93
N LEU A 78 0.48 -4.31 -1.44
CA LEU A 78 -0.49 -3.58 -2.25
C LEU A 78 -0.16 -2.09 -2.18
N PHE A 79 0.23 -1.48 -3.29
CA PHE A 79 0.64 -0.08 -3.35
C PHE A 79 -0.54 0.83 -3.65
N LEU A 80 -0.73 1.85 -2.82
CA LEU A 80 -1.87 2.74 -2.92
C LEU A 80 -1.45 4.20 -2.76
N ASP A 81 -2.07 5.06 -3.53
CA ASP A 81 -2.05 6.50 -3.27
C ASP A 81 -3.11 6.83 -2.21
N ASP A 82 -2.96 7.97 -1.53
CA ASP A 82 -3.76 8.28 -0.35
C ASP A 82 -5.17 8.80 -0.62
N ASP A 83 -5.59 8.86 -1.88
CA ASP A 83 -6.90 9.36 -2.30
C ASP A 83 -7.72 8.35 -3.10
N LEU A 84 -7.36 7.07 -3.03
CA LEU A 84 -8.05 6.02 -3.77
C LEU A 84 -9.25 5.47 -3.00
N TYR A 85 -10.19 4.90 -3.73
CA TYR A 85 -11.29 4.10 -3.19
C TYR A 85 -11.23 2.70 -3.79
N LEU A 86 -11.33 1.68 -2.94
CA LEU A 86 -11.28 0.29 -3.38
C LEU A 86 -12.67 -0.35 -3.27
N PRO A 87 -13.20 -0.92 -4.37
CA PRO A 87 -14.40 -1.75 -4.27
C PRO A 87 -14.18 -2.91 -3.30
N THR A 88 -15.25 -3.39 -2.68
CA THR A 88 -15.19 -4.40 -1.61
C THR A 88 -14.44 -5.68 -2.02
N ASP A 89 -14.52 -6.08 -3.27
CA ASP A 89 -13.92 -7.31 -3.81
C ASP A 89 -12.62 -7.05 -4.59
N PHE A 90 -12.03 -5.86 -4.46
CA PHE A 90 -10.84 -5.48 -5.24
C PHE A 90 -9.69 -6.48 -5.04
N VAL A 91 -9.35 -6.77 -3.78
CA VAL A 91 -8.25 -7.68 -3.46
C VAL A 91 -8.62 -9.13 -3.80
N GLN A 92 -9.87 -9.52 -3.57
CA GLN A 92 -10.35 -10.84 -3.94
C GLN A 92 -10.17 -11.09 -5.44
N THR A 93 -10.52 -10.11 -6.25
CA THR A 93 -10.36 -10.19 -7.71
C THR A 93 -8.90 -10.38 -8.10
N ILE A 94 -7.98 -9.62 -7.48
CA ILE A 94 -6.55 -9.75 -7.73
C ILE A 94 -6.07 -11.15 -7.36
N TYR A 95 -6.46 -11.67 -6.21
CA TYR A 95 -6.04 -13.00 -5.75
C TYR A 95 -6.57 -14.11 -6.64
N ASP A 96 -7.82 -13.97 -7.10
CA ASP A 96 -8.41 -14.94 -8.03
C ASP A 96 -7.63 -14.95 -9.34
N ASP A 97 -7.26 -13.78 -9.85
CA ASP A 97 -6.46 -13.65 -11.07
C ASP A 97 -5.06 -14.25 -10.89
N LEU A 98 -4.41 -13.99 -9.75
CA LEU A 98 -3.09 -14.56 -9.46
C LEU A 98 -3.15 -16.08 -9.40
N ARG A 99 -4.17 -16.64 -8.75
CA ARG A 99 -4.37 -18.08 -8.66
C ARG A 99 -4.58 -18.71 -10.04
N ASP A 100 -5.43 -18.08 -10.85
CA ASP A 100 -5.82 -18.61 -12.17
C ASP A 100 -4.68 -18.48 -13.18
N ASN A 101 -3.75 -17.57 -12.97
CA ASN A 101 -2.61 -17.33 -13.87
C ASN A 101 -1.29 -17.84 -13.28
N GLY A 102 -1.34 -18.82 -12.39
CA GLY A 102 -0.14 -19.48 -11.87
C GLY A 102 0.70 -18.62 -10.96
N GLY A 103 0.14 -17.52 -10.41
CA GLY A 103 0.85 -16.62 -9.53
C GLY A 103 1.59 -15.49 -10.23
N ASP A 104 1.45 -15.36 -11.55
CA ASP A 104 2.02 -14.23 -12.28
C ASP A 104 1.35 -12.92 -11.86
N VAL A 105 2.16 -11.87 -11.72
CA VAL A 105 1.65 -10.54 -11.37
C VAL A 105 0.95 -9.94 -12.59
N ILE A 106 -0.36 -9.73 -12.48
CA ILE A 106 -1.17 -9.18 -13.56
C ILE A 106 -1.77 -7.82 -13.23
N SER A 107 -1.62 -7.36 -11.97
CA SER A 107 -2.04 -6.04 -11.54
C SER A 107 -0.80 -5.19 -11.23
N PRO A 108 -0.74 -3.92 -11.69
CA PRO A 108 0.39 -3.05 -11.37
C PRO A 108 0.40 -2.60 -9.92
N ASP A 109 -0.63 -2.93 -9.14
CA ASP A 109 -0.78 -2.42 -7.77
C ASP A 109 -0.33 -3.42 -6.70
N ILE A 110 -0.16 -4.69 -7.04
CA ILE A 110 0.24 -5.71 -6.06
C ILE A 110 1.50 -6.44 -6.52
N TYR A 111 2.43 -6.65 -5.59
CA TYR A 111 3.72 -7.28 -5.89
C TYR A 111 4.10 -8.29 -4.81
N PRO A 112 4.73 -9.42 -5.18
CA PRO A 112 5.33 -10.31 -4.20
C PRO A 112 6.45 -9.60 -3.44
N ASN A 113 6.49 -9.80 -2.13
CA ASN A 113 7.46 -9.13 -1.27
C ASN A 113 8.91 -9.52 -1.58
N HIS A 114 9.15 -10.75 -2.04
CA HIS A 114 10.50 -11.22 -2.36
C HIS A 114 11.10 -10.52 -3.59
N GLU A 115 10.33 -9.73 -4.32
CA GLU A 115 10.80 -8.97 -5.50
C GLU A 115 11.04 -7.49 -5.19
N ARG A 116 11.16 -7.11 -3.91
CA ARG A 116 11.33 -5.71 -3.51
C ARG A 116 12.49 -5.00 -4.21
N GLY A 117 13.62 -5.67 -4.33
CA GLY A 117 14.79 -5.09 -4.98
C GLY A 117 14.51 -4.72 -6.43
N LEU A 118 13.83 -5.58 -7.14
CA LEU A 118 13.46 -5.35 -8.53
C LEU A 118 12.47 -4.18 -8.66
N LEU A 119 11.51 -4.09 -7.74
CA LEU A 119 10.57 -2.97 -7.67
C LEU A 119 11.30 -1.65 -7.51
N GLN A 120 12.30 -1.60 -6.61
CA GLN A 120 13.07 -0.39 -6.40
C GLN A 120 13.79 0.05 -7.67
N GLU A 121 14.39 -0.88 -8.40
CA GLU A 121 15.05 -0.56 -9.66
C GLU A 121 14.07 0.05 -10.67
N VAL A 122 12.87 -0.50 -10.77
CA VAL A 122 11.83 0.01 -11.67
C VAL A 122 11.40 1.42 -11.28
N PHE A 123 11.19 1.66 -9.99
CA PHE A 123 10.65 2.95 -9.53
C PHE A 123 11.71 4.03 -9.34
N MET A 124 12.97 3.69 -9.30
CA MET A 124 14.06 4.67 -9.19
C MET A 124 14.51 5.21 -10.55
N LEU A 125 14.07 4.62 -11.62
CA LEU A 125 14.31 5.13 -12.96
C LEU A 125 13.33 6.29 -13.29
#